data_ae039933c1a465efd46cd992478b2655
#
_entry.id   ae039933c1a465efd46cd992478b2655
#
_cell.length_a   1.000
_cell.length_b   1.000
_cell.length_c   1.000
_cell.angle_alpha   90.00
_cell.angle_beta   90.00
_cell.angle_gamma   90.00
#
_symmetry.space_group_name_H-M   'P 1'
#
loop_
_entity.id
_entity.type
_entity.pdbx_description
1 polymer ?
#
loop_
_entity_poly.entity_id
_entity_poly.type
_entity_poly.pdbx_seq_one_letter_code
_entity_poly.pdbx_strand_id
1 'polypeptide(L)'
;MKPKKITNIQTKLRNKFLKKDVKMIAPETVFFSKDTKIGKNVTIEPYVVISDKVSVGDNVRILSFSHLEGVKIENNVHIGPYARLRPGTILKSGSKVGNFVEIKKSIIGKETKLNHLSYIGDSNLGKKVNIGAGTITCNYDGVKKSKTIIDDGVFVGSNSSLVAPIKIQKKSIIGAGSVITKKVSKNSLALTRAEQIEIKNYKKKK
;
A
#
# COMPACT_ATOMS: atom_id res chain seq x y z
N MET A 1 -22.80 -22.11 3.43
CA MET A 1 -23.86 -21.27 4.05
C MET A 1 -24.91 -20.94 2.98
N LYS A 2 -26.21 -20.96 3.31
CA LYS A 2 -27.27 -20.67 2.31
C LYS A 2 -27.20 -19.20 1.85
N PRO A 3 -27.36 -18.86 0.55
CA PRO A 3 -27.22 -17.48 0.02
C PRO A 3 -28.04 -16.43 0.76
N LYS A 4 -29.32 -16.67 1.04
CA LYS A 4 -30.20 -15.76 1.80
C LYS A 4 -29.63 -15.39 3.19
N LYS A 5 -28.92 -16.31 3.88
CA LYS A 5 -28.34 -16.06 5.18
C LYS A 5 -27.14 -15.11 5.11
N ILE A 6 -26.34 -15.20 4.04
CA ILE A 6 -25.21 -14.30 3.78
C ILE A 6 -25.72 -12.89 3.53
N THR A 7 -26.70 -12.74 2.65
CA THR A 7 -27.32 -11.44 2.32
C THR A 7 -27.85 -10.73 3.56
N ASN A 8 -28.58 -11.45 4.44
CA ASN A 8 -29.11 -10.89 5.67
C ASN A 8 -28.02 -10.41 6.64
N ILE A 9 -26.89 -11.12 6.73
CA ILE A 9 -25.76 -10.73 7.58
C ILE A 9 -25.12 -9.45 7.03
N GLN A 10 -24.87 -9.38 5.73
CA GLN A 10 -24.28 -8.20 5.09
C GLN A 10 -25.17 -6.97 5.24
N THR A 11 -26.47 -7.11 5.05
CA THR A 11 -27.43 -6.03 5.27
C THR A 11 -27.39 -5.49 6.72
N LYS A 12 -27.32 -6.39 7.71
CA LYS A 12 -27.18 -5.99 9.12
C LYS A 12 -25.88 -5.23 9.40
N LEU A 13 -24.76 -5.69 8.83
CA LEU A 13 -23.43 -5.04 9.00
C LEU A 13 -23.41 -3.65 8.36
N ARG A 14 -23.90 -3.51 7.13
CA ARG A 14 -24.03 -2.23 6.42
C ARG A 14 -24.86 -1.23 7.21
N ASN A 15 -26.05 -1.64 7.66
CA ASN A 15 -26.94 -0.80 8.47
C ASN A 15 -26.30 -0.37 9.79
N LYS A 16 -25.52 -1.24 10.43
CA LYS A 16 -24.74 -0.91 11.63
C LYS A 16 -23.76 0.23 11.38
N PHE A 17 -23.06 0.22 10.26
CA PHE A 17 -22.05 1.24 9.92
C PHE A 17 -22.69 2.53 9.39
N LEU A 18 -23.74 2.46 8.59
CA LEU A 18 -24.50 3.64 8.15
C LEU A 18 -25.05 4.45 9.33
N LYS A 19 -25.47 3.78 10.42
CA LYS A 19 -25.90 4.45 11.68
C LYS A 19 -24.75 5.09 12.45
N LYS A 20 -23.48 4.88 12.06
CA LYS A 20 -22.27 5.37 12.75
C LYS A 20 -21.49 6.39 11.92
N ASP A 21 -22.18 7.16 11.07
CA ASP A 21 -21.54 8.17 10.22
C ASP A 21 -20.50 7.63 9.22
N VAL A 22 -20.71 6.39 8.75
CA VAL A 22 -19.95 5.81 7.64
C VAL A 22 -20.72 6.04 6.35
N LYS A 23 -20.14 6.74 5.39
CA LYS A 23 -20.72 6.99 4.06
C LYS A 23 -20.37 5.85 3.12
N MET A 24 -21.39 5.20 2.54
CA MET A 24 -21.22 4.18 1.50
C MET A 24 -21.96 4.62 0.24
N ILE A 25 -21.27 4.72 -0.91
CA ILE A 25 -21.86 5.23 -2.16
C ILE A 25 -22.79 4.20 -2.79
N ALA A 26 -22.49 2.91 -2.69
CA ALA A 26 -23.36 1.81 -3.12
C ALA A 26 -23.27 0.70 -2.08
N PRO A 27 -24.00 0.80 -0.96
CA PRO A 27 -23.85 -0.09 0.18
C PRO A 27 -23.99 -1.57 -0.17
N GLU A 28 -24.83 -1.92 -1.11
CA GLU A 28 -25.09 -3.29 -1.56
C GLU A 28 -23.84 -3.98 -2.16
N THR A 29 -22.89 -3.22 -2.63
CA THR A 29 -21.63 -3.69 -3.24
C THR A 29 -20.46 -3.83 -2.25
N VAL A 30 -20.64 -3.37 -1.01
CA VAL A 30 -19.60 -3.40 0.03
C VAL A 30 -19.79 -4.61 0.94
N PHE A 31 -18.69 -5.34 1.18
CA PHE A 31 -18.71 -6.53 2.03
C PHE A 31 -17.84 -6.35 3.27
N PHE A 32 -18.40 -6.78 4.43
CA PHE A 32 -17.74 -6.67 5.74
C PHE A 32 -17.62 -8.02 6.42
N SER A 33 -16.52 -8.22 7.14
CA SER A 33 -16.45 -9.25 8.19
C SER A 33 -17.18 -8.79 9.46
N LYS A 34 -17.62 -9.74 10.28
CA LYS A 34 -18.34 -9.48 11.53
C LYS A 34 -17.49 -8.74 12.57
N ASP A 35 -16.20 -8.93 12.55
CA ASP A 35 -15.22 -8.32 13.46
C ASP A 35 -14.66 -6.98 13.01
N THR A 36 -15.10 -6.49 11.84
CA THR A 36 -14.70 -5.18 11.31
C THR A 36 -15.03 -4.06 12.30
N LYS A 37 -14.04 -3.17 12.54
CA LYS A 37 -14.18 -1.95 13.33
C LYS A 37 -13.97 -0.75 12.43
N ILE A 38 -14.87 0.24 12.49
CA ILE A 38 -14.78 1.46 11.67
C ILE A 38 -15.04 2.67 12.57
N GLY A 39 -14.20 3.68 12.44
CA GLY A 39 -14.30 4.97 13.10
C GLY A 39 -15.34 5.91 12.49
N LYS A 40 -15.23 7.22 12.77
CA LYS A 40 -16.15 8.25 12.30
C LYS A 40 -15.71 8.85 10.97
N ASN A 41 -16.67 9.42 10.22
CA ASN A 41 -16.43 10.13 8.95
C ASN A 41 -15.61 9.30 7.94
N VAL A 42 -15.91 8.00 7.84
CA VAL A 42 -15.27 7.10 6.88
C VAL A 42 -16.14 7.05 5.62
N THR A 43 -15.49 7.18 4.45
CA THR A 43 -16.18 7.04 3.14
C THR A 43 -15.69 5.76 2.46
N ILE A 44 -16.63 4.94 2.00
CA ILE A 44 -16.37 3.68 1.31
C ILE A 44 -17.06 3.72 -0.04
N GLU A 45 -16.30 3.56 -1.09
CA GLU A 45 -16.76 3.52 -2.47
C GLU A 45 -17.26 2.10 -2.87
N PRO A 46 -17.90 1.94 -4.03
CA PRO A 46 -18.43 0.66 -4.48
C PRO A 46 -17.37 -0.45 -4.59
N TYR A 47 -17.81 -1.70 -4.45
CA TYR A 47 -17.01 -2.92 -4.65
C TYR A 47 -15.82 -3.06 -3.71
N VAL A 48 -15.88 -2.49 -2.52
CA VAL A 48 -14.87 -2.68 -1.48
C VAL A 48 -15.16 -3.94 -0.67
N VAL A 49 -14.12 -4.75 -0.44
CA VAL A 49 -14.19 -5.94 0.41
C VAL A 49 -13.32 -5.74 1.65
N ILE A 50 -13.96 -5.81 2.82
CA ILE A 50 -13.30 -5.73 4.12
C ILE A 50 -13.43 -7.09 4.81
N SER A 51 -12.37 -7.87 4.75
CA SER A 51 -12.27 -9.20 5.34
C SER A 51 -11.95 -9.14 6.84
N ASP A 52 -11.54 -10.27 7.42
CA ASP A 52 -11.33 -10.40 8.85
C ASP A 52 -10.21 -9.50 9.40
N LYS A 53 -10.33 -9.17 10.69
CA LYS A 53 -9.31 -8.45 11.48
C LYS A 53 -8.92 -7.10 10.90
N VAL A 54 -9.88 -6.35 10.35
CA VAL A 54 -9.65 -4.98 9.86
C VAL A 54 -10.17 -3.98 10.87
N SER A 55 -9.32 -3.00 11.20
CA SER A 55 -9.71 -1.81 11.99
C SER A 55 -9.38 -0.54 11.21
N VAL A 56 -10.37 0.34 11.09
CA VAL A 56 -10.30 1.61 10.35
C VAL A 56 -10.52 2.75 11.33
N GLY A 57 -9.62 3.71 11.34
CA GLY A 57 -9.71 4.94 12.13
C GLY A 57 -10.68 5.96 11.53
N ASP A 58 -10.58 7.21 11.98
CA ASP A 58 -11.44 8.31 11.57
C ASP A 58 -10.97 8.98 10.29
N ASN A 59 -11.89 9.59 9.55
CA ASN A 59 -11.62 10.37 8.32
C ASN A 59 -10.87 9.55 7.24
N VAL A 60 -11.14 8.27 7.13
CA VAL A 60 -10.52 7.38 6.14
C VAL A 60 -11.38 7.32 4.87
N ARG A 61 -10.73 7.33 3.71
CA ARG A 61 -11.37 7.08 2.42
C ARG A 61 -10.87 5.78 1.83
N ILE A 62 -11.81 4.88 1.49
CA ILE A 62 -11.52 3.60 0.84
C ILE A 62 -12.22 3.62 -0.52
N LEU A 63 -11.40 3.70 -1.57
CA LEU A 63 -11.86 3.83 -2.94
C LEU A 63 -12.17 2.46 -3.55
N SER A 64 -12.91 2.48 -4.64
CA SER A 64 -13.50 1.31 -5.30
C SER A 64 -12.50 0.17 -5.57
N PHE A 65 -13.01 -1.05 -5.54
CA PHE A 65 -12.28 -2.28 -5.86
C PHE A 65 -11.09 -2.57 -4.93
N SER A 66 -11.04 -1.96 -3.76
CA SER A 66 -9.99 -2.26 -2.76
C SER A 66 -10.36 -3.46 -1.90
N HIS A 67 -9.35 -4.27 -1.56
CA HIS A 67 -9.52 -5.45 -0.70
C HIS A 67 -8.59 -5.37 0.51
N LEU A 68 -9.17 -5.41 1.71
CA LEU A 68 -8.49 -5.25 2.99
C LEU A 68 -8.67 -6.50 3.85
N GLU A 69 -7.58 -7.01 4.43
CA GLU A 69 -7.59 -8.18 5.31
C GLU A 69 -6.49 -8.07 6.36
N GLY A 70 -6.82 -8.26 7.65
CA GLY A 70 -5.85 -8.25 8.76
C GLY A 70 -5.06 -6.96 8.89
N VAL A 71 -5.70 -5.80 8.70
CA VAL A 71 -5.06 -4.48 8.57
C VAL A 71 -5.49 -3.53 9.67
N LYS A 72 -4.53 -2.78 10.22
CA LYS A 72 -4.80 -1.63 11.09
C LYS A 72 -4.56 -0.34 10.34
N ILE A 73 -5.61 0.48 10.21
CA ILE A 73 -5.60 1.76 9.51
C ILE A 73 -5.84 2.86 10.53
N GLU A 74 -4.91 3.80 10.66
CA GLU A 74 -5.06 4.98 11.52
C GLU A 74 -5.88 6.08 10.81
N ASN A 75 -5.95 7.27 11.39
CA ASN A 75 -6.81 8.35 10.92
C ASN A 75 -6.28 9.04 9.66
N ASN A 76 -7.17 9.66 8.88
CA ASN A 76 -6.85 10.48 7.71
C ASN A 76 -6.10 9.73 6.59
N VAL A 77 -6.35 8.43 6.44
CA VAL A 77 -5.71 7.58 5.42
C VAL A 77 -6.56 7.51 4.16
N HIS A 78 -5.90 7.49 3.00
CA HIS A 78 -6.52 7.27 1.69
C HIS A 78 -6.04 5.93 1.11
N ILE A 79 -7.00 5.10 0.64
CA ILE A 79 -6.73 3.75 0.13
C ILE A 79 -7.42 3.56 -1.20
N GLY A 80 -6.70 3.07 -2.19
CA GLY A 80 -7.24 2.71 -3.49
C GLY A 80 -7.21 3.82 -4.55
N PRO A 81 -7.96 3.62 -5.65
CA PRO A 81 -8.70 2.39 -5.95
C PRO A 81 -7.80 1.17 -6.24
N TYR A 82 -8.39 -0.04 -6.28
CA TYR A 82 -7.66 -1.28 -6.58
C TYR A 82 -6.45 -1.56 -5.65
N ALA A 83 -6.53 -1.15 -4.38
CA ALA A 83 -5.49 -1.46 -3.40
C ALA A 83 -5.71 -2.84 -2.76
N ARG A 84 -4.63 -3.61 -2.59
CA ARG A 84 -4.63 -4.89 -1.88
C ARG A 84 -3.86 -4.76 -0.57
N LEU A 85 -4.55 -4.76 0.55
CA LEU A 85 -3.92 -4.73 1.87
C LEU A 85 -4.07 -6.10 2.54
N ARG A 86 -2.94 -6.71 2.87
CA ARG A 86 -2.85 -8.07 3.40
C ARG A 86 -2.47 -8.09 4.88
N PRO A 87 -2.67 -9.25 5.55
CA PRO A 87 -2.45 -9.40 6.99
C PRO A 87 -1.10 -8.90 7.48
N GLY A 88 -1.13 -8.22 8.65
CA GLY A 88 0.04 -7.63 9.28
C GLY A 88 0.42 -6.26 8.75
N THR A 89 -0.41 -5.64 7.92
CA THR A 89 -0.21 -4.27 7.42
C THR A 89 -0.73 -3.25 8.44
N ILE A 90 0.06 -2.21 8.69
CA ILE A 90 -0.31 -1.06 9.51
C ILE A 90 -0.11 0.22 8.70
N LEU A 91 -1.19 0.96 8.48
CA LEU A 91 -1.14 2.27 7.84
C LEU A 91 -1.23 3.36 8.92
N LYS A 92 -0.18 4.16 9.06
CA LYS A 92 -0.12 5.28 9.98
C LYS A 92 -0.85 6.51 9.44
N SER A 93 -1.23 7.40 10.34
CA SER A 93 -2.06 8.56 10.04
C SER A 93 -1.56 9.38 8.85
N GLY A 94 -2.47 9.78 7.97
CA GLY A 94 -2.18 10.60 6.78
C GLY A 94 -1.45 9.88 5.66
N SER A 95 -1.20 8.57 5.77
CA SER A 95 -0.58 7.81 4.67
C SER A 95 -1.54 7.66 3.48
N LYS A 96 -0.97 7.51 2.29
CA LYS A 96 -1.71 7.31 1.04
C LYS A 96 -1.25 6.05 0.34
N VAL A 97 -2.20 5.18 0.03
CA VAL A 97 -1.99 3.95 -0.74
C VAL A 97 -2.88 4.06 -1.97
N GLY A 98 -2.29 4.15 -3.14
CA GLY A 98 -3.02 4.38 -4.39
C GLY A 98 -3.34 3.09 -5.16
N ASN A 99 -3.55 3.25 -6.46
CA ASN A 99 -4.03 2.18 -7.32
C ASN A 99 -2.96 1.11 -7.61
N PHE A 100 -3.42 -0.14 -7.62
CA PHE A 100 -2.57 -1.32 -7.87
C PHE A 100 -1.36 -1.41 -6.94
N VAL A 101 -1.55 -1.00 -5.68
CA VAL A 101 -0.54 -1.14 -4.63
C VAL A 101 -0.92 -2.33 -3.75
N GLU A 102 0.00 -3.28 -3.62
CA GLU A 102 -0.14 -4.39 -2.69
C GLU A 102 0.81 -4.22 -1.50
N ILE A 103 0.28 -4.37 -0.28
CA ILE A 103 1.06 -4.26 0.96
C ILE A 103 0.81 -5.49 1.83
N LYS A 104 1.90 -6.07 2.37
CA LYS A 104 1.85 -7.26 3.24
C LYS A 104 2.87 -7.16 4.38
N LYS A 105 2.45 -7.49 5.62
CA LYS A 105 3.34 -7.52 6.81
C LYS A 105 4.26 -6.30 6.91
N SER A 106 3.71 -5.09 6.70
CA SER A 106 4.49 -3.86 6.58
C SER A 106 3.88 -2.73 7.39
N ILE A 107 4.73 -1.85 7.89
CA ILE A 107 4.33 -0.62 8.56
C ILE A 107 4.59 0.54 7.61
N ILE A 108 3.55 1.27 7.25
CA ILE A 108 3.62 2.47 6.44
C ILE A 108 3.54 3.67 7.36
N GLY A 109 4.62 4.43 7.46
CA GLY A 109 4.76 5.55 8.36
C GLY A 109 3.84 6.72 8.02
N LYS A 110 3.77 7.67 8.97
CA LYS A 110 2.90 8.85 8.89
C LYS A 110 3.17 9.68 7.63
N GLU A 111 2.12 10.09 6.92
CA GLU A 111 2.20 10.91 5.71
C GLU A 111 3.02 10.30 4.55
N THR A 112 3.30 9.00 4.61
CA THR A 112 4.02 8.26 3.55
C THR A 112 3.09 7.95 2.38
N LYS A 113 3.62 8.05 1.17
CA LYS A 113 2.86 7.94 -0.08
C LYS A 113 3.36 6.79 -0.95
N LEU A 114 2.43 5.92 -1.34
CA LEU A 114 2.61 4.82 -2.28
C LEU A 114 1.48 4.93 -3.31
N ASN A 115 1.65 5.77 -4.31
CA ASN A 115 0.50 6.19 -5.12
C ASN A 115 0.14 5.20 -6.25
N HIS A 116 1.08 4.38 -6.75
CA HIS A 116 0.86 3.59 -7.94
C HIS A 116 1.70 2.31 -7.98
N LEU A 117 1.10 1.19 -8.48
CA LEU A 117 1.80 0.05 -9.08
C LEU A 117 3.00 -0.48 -8.26
N SER A 118 2.85 -0.68 -6.96
CA SER A 118 3.98 -1.06 -6.10
C SER A 118 3.66 -2.28 -5.25
N TYR A 119 4.69 -3.11 -4.98
CA TYR A 119 4.61 -4.18 -3.99
C TYR A 119 5.51 -3.90 -2.80
N ILE A 120 4.92 -3.84 -1.61
CA ILE A 120 5.62 -3.58 -0.34
C ILE A 120 5.37 -4.73 0.63
N GLY A 121 6.34 -5.62 0.74
CA GLY A 121 6.29 -6.79 1.61
C GLY A 121 7.37 -6.78 2.69
N ASP A 122 7.01 -7.25 3.89
CA ASP A 122 7.91 -7.40 5.05
C ASP A 122 8.78 -6.14 5.31
N SER A 123 8.16 -4.94 5.29
CA SER A 123 8.86 -3.66 5.25
C SER A 123 8.44 -2.71 6.36
N ASN A 124 9.36 -1.87 6.80
CA ASN A 124 9.09 -0.75 7.71
C ASN A 124 9.48 0.56 7.01
N LEU A 125 8.48 1.37 6.69
CA LEU A 125 8.66 2.70 6.11
C LEU A 125 8.45 3.78 7.18
N GLY A 126 9.37 4.72 7.26
CA GLY A 126 9.32 5.89 8.12
C GLY A 126 8.26 6.90 7.69
N LYS A 127 8.33 8.12 8.27
CA LYS A 127 7.42 9.22 7.99
C LYS A 127 7.79 9.92 6.68
N LYS A 128 6.79 10.42 5.94
CA LYS A 128 6.98 11.26 4.73
C LYS A 128 7.88 10.61 3.69
N VAL A 129 7.85 9.29 3.59
CA VAL A 129 8.51 8.54 2.51
C VAL A 129 7.67 8.66 1.24
N ASN A 130 8.33 8.80 0.09
CA ASN A 130 7.67 8.72 -1.20
C ASN A 130 8.16 7.50 -1.97
N ILE A 131 7.24 6.62 -2.34
CA ILE A 131 7.53 5.44 -3.16
C ILE A 131 7.06 5.71 -4.59
N GLY A 132 7.98 5.68 -5.53
CA GLY A 132 7.71 5.81 -6.96
C GLY A 132 6.99 4.59 -7.53
N ALA A 133 6.23 4.82 -8.61
CA ALA A 133 5.49 3.75 -9.29
C ALA A 133 6.42 2.60 -9.74
N GLY A 134 5.94 1.37 -9.68
CA GLY A 134 6.72 0.20 -10.08
C GLY A 134 7.80 -0.22 -9.07
N THR A 135 7.82 0.38 -7.86
CA THR A 135 8.78 -0.03 -6.82
C THR A 135 8.39 -1.39 -6.22
N ILE A 136 9.37 -2.27 -6.09
CA ILE A 136 9.21 -3.59 -5.50
C ILE A 136 10.21 -3.79 -4.36
N THR A 137 9.73 -4.21 -3.18
CA THR A 137 10.58 -4.78 -2.14
C THR A 137 10.77 -6.26 -2.43
N CYS A 138 11.98 -6.66 -2.85
CA CYS A 138 12.32 -8.05 -3.13
C CYS A 138 12.62 -8.76 -1.79
N ASN A 139 11.55 -9.11 -1.06
CA ASN A 139 11.61 -9.60 0.31
C ASN A 139 11.81 -11.12 0.45
N TYR A 140 11.84 -11.86 -0.67
CA TYR A 140 11.95 -13.33 -0.68
C TYR A 140 13.05 -13.77 -1.66
N ASP A 141 13.99 -14.58 -1.19
CA ASP A 141 15.14 -15.07 -1.94
C ASP A 141 14.97 -16.49 -2.50
N GLY A 142 13.77 -17.04 -2.43
CA GLY A 142 13.46 -18.43 -2.80
C GLY A 142 13.40 -19.37 -1.59
N VAL A 143 14.02 -19.01 -0.46
CA VAL A 143 14.09 -19.83 0.76
C VAL A 143 13.52 -19.08 1.97
N LYS A 144 13.98 -17.87 2.24
CA LYS A 144 13.58 -17.06 3.40
C LYS A 144 13.12 -15.67 3.03
N LYS A 145 12.38 -15.03 3.95
CA LYS A 145 11.95 -13.64 3.82
C LYS A 145 12.82 -12.74 4.68
N SER A 146 13.21 -11.61 4.10
CA SER A 146 14.05 -10.59 4.73
C SER A 146 13.35 -9.23 4.73
N LYS A 147 13.77 -8.32 5.63
CA LYS A 147 13.12 -7.03 5.84
C LYS A 147 13.77 -5.92 5.02
N THR A 148 12.92 -5.02 4.53
CA THR A 148 13.31 -3.72 4.00
C THR A 148 13.00 -2.64 5.03
N ILE A 149 13.98 -1.80 5.38
CA ILE A 149 13.83 -0.67 6.30
C ILE A 149 14.11 0.61 5.53
N ILE A 150 13.13 1.50 5.50
CA ILE A 150 13.23 2.81 4.84
C ILE A 150 12.96 3.89 5.89
N ASP A 151 13.98 4.69 6.20
CA ASP A 151 13.87 5.74 7.21
C ASP A 151 13.07 6.95 6.69
N ASP A 152 12.85 7.95 7.58
CA ASP A 152 12.01 9.12 7.30
C ASP A 152 12.50 9.96 6.10
N GLY A 153 11.57 10.48 5.31
CA GLY A 153 11.84 11.44 4.25
C GLY A 153 12.62 10.88 3.06
N VAL A 154 12.70 9.57 2.91
CA VAL A 154 13.32 8.93 1.75
C VAL A 154 12.43 9.09 0.52
N PHE A 155 13.06 9.36 -0.62
CA PHE A 155 12.43 9.34 -1.93
C PHE A 155 12.94 8.14 -2.72
N VAL A 156 12.04 7.26 -3.16
CA VAL A 156 12.35 6.14 -4.04
C VAL A 156 11.81 6.44 -5.44
N GLY A 157 12.71 6.50 -6.40
CA GLY A 157 12.37 6.71 -7.81
C GLY A 157 11.60 5.53 -8.40
N SER A 158 10.83 5.78 -9.45
CA SER A 158 10.00 4.76 -10.11
C SER A 158 10.81 3.58 -10.65
N ASN A 159 10.16 2.41 -10.75
CA ASN A 159 10.76 1.16 -11.24
C ASN A 159 12.03 0.73 -10.49
N SER A 160 12.07 0.97 -9.18
CA SER A 160 13.19 0.56 -8.33
C SER A 160 12.92 -0.79 -7.67
N SER A 161 13.95 -1.66 -7.65
CA SER A 161 13.94 -2.93 -6.91
C SER A 161 14.80 -2.81 -5.65
N LEU A 162 14.20 -3.04 -4.48
CA LEU A 162 14.89 -2.97 -3.19
C LEU A 162 15.10 -4.40 -2.68
N VAL A 163 16.32 -4.92 -2.82
CA VAL A 163 16.65 -6.31 -2.50
C VAL A 163 16.95 -6.44 -1.00
N ALA A 164 16.03 -7.08 -0.29
CA ALA A 164 16.15 -7.31 1.15
C ALA A 164 17.16 -8.44 1.49
N PRO A 165 17.86 -8.39 2.67
CA PRO A 165 17.71 -7.37 3.71
C PRO A 165 18.39 -6.05 3.36
N ILE A 166 17.68 -4.92 3.51
CA ILE A 166 18.26 -3.61 3.15
C ILE A 166 17.78 -2.51 4.10
N LYS A 167 18.65 -1.51 4.32
CA LYS A 167 18.33 -0.29 5.05
C LYS A 167 18.65 0.95 4.21
N ILE A 168 17.63 1.77 3.97
CA ILE A 168 17.73 3.06 3.28
C ILE A 168 17.55 4.16 4.32
N GLN A 169 18.61 4.94 4.55
CA GLN A 169 18.63 5.91 5.64
C GLN A 169 17.97 7.24 5.26
N LYS A 170 17.67 8.05 6.30
CA LYS A 170 16.90 9.31 6.24
C LYS A 170 17.31 10.22 5.09
N LYS A 171 16.30 10.80 4.43
CA LYS A 171 16.46 11.84 3.39
C LYS A 171 17.36 11.44 2.24
N SER A 172 17.57 10.14 2.02
CA SER A 172 18.25 9.65 0.82
C SER A 172 17.29 9.55 -0.36
N ILE A 173 17.87 9.52 -1.54
CA ILE A 173 17.16 9.42 -2.81
C ILE A 173 17.64 8.17 -3.52
N ILE A 174 16.70 7.36 -4.00
CA ILE A 174 16.98 6.27 -4.93
C ILE A 174 16.62 6.75 -6.34
N GLY A 175 17.59 6.69 -7.25
CA GLY A 175 17.35 7.02 -8.66
C GLY A 175 16.40 6.02 -9.33
N ALA A 176 15.48 6.51 -10.17
CA ALA A 176 14.54 5.64 -10.89
C ALA A 176 15.24 4.52 -11.69
N GLY A 177 14.62 3.36 -11.79
CA GLY A 177 15.16 2.20 -12.51
C GLY A 177 16.33 1.49 -11.80
N SER A 178 16.55 1.76 -10.52
CA SER A 178 17.70 1.20 -9.78
C SER A 178 17.38 -0.12 -9.09
N VAL A 179 18.35 -1.03 -9.06
CA VAL A 179 18.36 -2.26 -8.25
C VAL A 179 19.28 -2.04 -7.05
N ILE A 180 18.73 -1.82 -5.88
CA ILE A 180 19.48 -1.48 -4.67
C ILE A 180 19.66 -2.72 -3.80
N THR A 181 20.92 -3.14 -3.62
CA THR A 181 21.30 -4.36 -2.90
C THR A 181 22.12 -4.09 -1.64
N LYS A 182 22.54 -2.83 -1.41
CA LYS A 182 23.37 -2.44 -0.28
C LYS A 182 22.72 -1.30 0.50
N LYS A 183 23.07 -1.17 1.79
CA LYS A 183 22.66 -0.04 2.64
C LYS A 183 22.94 1.30 1.95
N VAL A 184 21.95 2.20 2.00
CA VAL A 184 22.09 3.57 1.49
C VAL A 184 22.23 4.53 2.67
N SER A 185 23.26 5.37 2.65
CA SER A 185 23.55 6.33 3.71
C SER A 185 22.58 7.50 3.71
N LYS A 186 22.46 8.20 4.84
CA LYS A 186 21.63 9.40 4.97
C LYS A 186 22.05 10.50 3.98
N ASN A 187 21.07 11.25 3.47
CA ASN A 187 21.29 12.42 2.59
C ASN A 187 22.10 12.07 1.31
N SER A 188 22.03 10.86 0.81
CA SER A 188 22.76 10.44 -0.40
C SER A 188 21.83 10.10 -1.55
N LEU A 189 22.33 10.19 -2.75
CA LEU A 189 21.72 9.62 -3.96
C LEU A 189 22.37 8.26 -4.23
N ALA A 190 21.56 7.20 -4.33
CA ALA A 190 22.00 5.89 -4.77
C ALA A 190 21.30 5.52 -6.09
N LEU A 191 22.05 5.04 -7.04
CA LEU A 191 21.54 4.60 -8.33
C LEU A 191 22.43 3.46 -8.91
N THR A 192 21.81 2.60 -9.73
CA THR A 192 22.47 1.46 -10.37
C THR A 192 21.94 1.32 -11.80
N ARG A 193 22.02 2.38 -12.59
CA ARG A 193 21.59 2.38 -13.99
C ARG A 193 22.79 2.28 -14.90
N ALA A 194 22.64 1.55 -16.01
CA ALA A 194 23.58 1.58 -17.09
C ALA A 194 23.67 2.99 -17.70
N GLU A 195 24.81 3.31 -18.31
CA GLU A 195 24.94 4.55 -19.09
C GLU A 195 24.01 4.52 -20.30
N GLN A 196 23.37 5.65 -20.60
CA GLN A 196 22.53 5.77 -21.76
C GLN A 196 23.39 5.80 -23.03
N ILE A 197 23.12 4.91 -23.97
CA ILE A 197 23.76 4.86 -25.27
C ILE A 197 22.72 5.28 -26.34
N GLU A 198 23.10 6.21 -27.20
CA GLU A 198 22.32 6.63 -28.35
C GLU A 198 23.00 6.17 -29.65
N ILE A 199 22.27 5.41 -30.49
CA ILE A 199 22.72 5.02 -31.84
C ILE A 199 21.96 5.84 -32.85
N LYS A 200 22.63 6.83 -33.44
CA LYS A 200 22.06 7.71 -34.48
C LYS A 200 21.81 6.93 -35.75
N ASN A 201 20.73 7.30 -36.49
CA ASN A 201 20.34 6.69 -37.76
C ASN A 201 20.09 5.17 -37.69
N TYR A 202 19.68 4.65 -36.52
CA TYR A 202 19.36 3.23 -36.35
C TYR A 202 18.22 2.81 -37.28
N LYS A 203 18.50 1.89 -38.22
CA LYS A 203 17.51 1.30 -39.11
C LYS A 203 17.15 -0.11 -38.64
N LYS A 204 15.85 -0.41 -38.49
CA LYS A 204 15.41 -1.79 -38.25
C LYS A 204 15.90 -2.65 -39.41
N LYS A 205 16.59 -3.75 -39.10
CA LYS A 205 16.79 -4.81 -40.09
C LYS A 205 15.42 -5.39 -40.44
N LYS A 206 15.09 -5.41 -41.74
CA LYS A 206 13.88 -6.07 -42.24
C LYS A 206 13.99 -7.57 -42.09
#